data_39c2ab01b3a2f39de2e771f43e03c7e3
#
_entry.id   39c2ab01b3a2f39de2e771f43e03c7e3
#
_cell.length_a   1.000
_cell.length_b   1.000
_cell.length_c   1.000
_cell.angle_alpha   90.00
_cell.angle_beta   90.00
_cell.angle_gamma   90.00
#
_symmetry.space_group_name_H-M   'P 1'
#
loop_
_entity.id
_entity.type
_entity.pdbx_description
1 polymer ?
#
loop_
_entity_poly.entity_id
_entity_poly.type
_entity_poly.pdbx_seq_one_letter_code
_entity_poly.pdbx_strand_id
1 'polypeptide(L)'
;MTFSNMPSIFIASRFSLVLTLVLSFFMASANAQKPPSAPEKPAAATESRGSYLVSVPGGGRAAPDIARILNRGELIVAMVATDTPPFFSEVNGVMVGIDIDLVNEIAAELKVPVRYERSAKTFNQVVEVVADGKADFGISKLARTLARAKMVNYTIPYMGIKHAFLVNRLAFAKIAKDRPAPQVIREFNGTLGVLAGASWEEFARKNFPKAEMVRFKTWEMAVEAVKQGKIVAAYRDEFEVNTVFQEDPKLTLTLRTITFNDLESSLAMPVGINDRALLGFLNEFISLRAEKPSIESIMKAMK
;
A
#
# COMPACT_ATOMS: atom_id res chain seq x y z
N MET A 1 -3.16 58.60 15.33
CA MET A 1 -4.52 58.73 15.87
C MET A 1 -4.98 57.33 16.16
N THR A 2 -4.73 56.86 17.30
CA THR A 2 -5.47 56.82 18.58
C THR A 2 -6.58 55.78 18.60
N PHE A 3 -6.29 54.70 19.39
CA PHE A 3 -7.09 54.13 20.48
C PHE A 3 -8.43 53.49 20.09
N SER A 4 -8.89 52.37 20.63
CA SER A 4 -8.94 51.91 22.00
C SER A 4 -9.64 50.55 22.12
N ASN A 5 -9.11 49.66 22.89
CA ASN A 5 -9.62 49.02 24.12
C ASN A 5 -10.58 47.84 24.08
N MET A 6 -10.11 46.80 24.76
CA MET A 6 -10.85 45.70 25.42
C MET A 6 -11.87 46.20 26.46
N PRO A 7 -12.78 45.32 26.99
CA PRO A 7 -12.39 44.61 28.21
C PRO A 7 -12.92 43.16 28.38
N SER A 8 -12.19 42.47 29.24
CA SER A 8 -12.50 41.21 29.92
C SER A 8 -13.63 41.31 30.90
N ILE A 9 -14.42 40.24 31.10
CA ILE A 9 -15.25 40.10 32.33
C ILE A 9 -15.02 38.70 32.91
N PHE A 10 -14.43 38.70 34.12
CA PHE A 10 -14.40 37.59 35.07
C PHE A 10 -15.73 37.57 35.85
N ILE A 11 -16.31 36.39 36.09
CA ILE A 11 -17.23 36.17 37.20
C ILE A 11 -16.85 34.86 37.90
N ALA A 12 -16.35 35.05 39.14
CA ALA A 12 -16.22 34.01 40.14
C ALA A 12 -17.48 33.98 41.00
N SER A 13 -18.03 32.83 41.32
CA SER A 13 -19.03 32.67 42.37
C SER A 13 -18.62 31.55 43.32
N ARG A 14 -18.34 32.00 44.56
CA ARG A 14 -18.14 31.17 45.74
C ARG A 14 -19.52 30.87 46.36
N PHE A 15 -19.76 29.63 46.74
CA PHE A 15 -20.75 29.33 47.80
C PHE A 15 -20.12 28.44 48.86
N SER A 16 -20.06 29.04 50.05
CA SER A 16 -19.69 28.43 51.30
C SER A 16 -21.00 27.95 51.97
N LEU A 17 -21.06 26.75 52.49
CA LEU A 17 -22.14 26.37 53.41
C LEU A 17 -21.61 25.64 54.63
N VAL A 18 -22.06 26.11 55.72
CA VAL A 18 -21.76 25.96 57.12
C VAL A 18 -22.04 24.55 57.67
N LEU A 19 -21.13 24.11 58.49
CA LEU A 19 -21.12 22.94 59.36
C LEU A 19 -22.08 23.11 60.51
N THR A 20 -22.98 22.14 60.78
CA THR A 20 -23.67 22.04 62.07
C THR A 20 -23.48 20.64 62.65
N LEU A 21 -22.83 20.63 63.79
CA LEU A 21 -22.49 19.49 64.64
C LEU A 21 -23.70 19.16 65.54
N VAL A 22 -24.18 17.92 65.49
CA VAL A 22 -25.04 17.39 66.59
C VAL A 22 -24.45 16.07 67.09
N LEU A 23 -23.95 16.13 68.30
CA LEU A 23 -23.44 15.01 69.06
C LEU A 23 -24.63 14.31 69.74
N SER A 24 -24.88 13.05 69.47
CA SER A 24 -25.76 12.21 70.27
C SER A 24 -25.01 10.91 70.64
N PHE A 25 -24.70 10.82 71.93
CA PHE A 25 -24.15 9.64 72.57
C PHE A 25 -25.20 8.53 72.63
N PHE A 26 -24.91 7.36 72.08
CA PHE A 26 -25.60 6.11 72.38
C PHE A 26 -24.55 5.00 72.63
N MET A 27 -24.45 4.61 73.91
CA MET A 27 -23.75 3.42 74.29
C MET A 27 -24.59 2.18 73.89
N ALA A 28 -24.02 1.28 73.11
CA ALA A 28 -24.55 -0.06 72.94
C ALA A 28 -23.39 -1.08 72.76
N SER A 29 -23.54 -2.14 73.51
CA SER A 29 -22.61 -3.22 73.82
C SER A 29 -21.88 -3.80 72.65
N ALA A 30 -20.59 -4.05 72.89
CA ALA A 30 -19.69 -4.82 72.00
C ALA A 30 -20.13 -6.26 71.85
N ASN A 31 -20.54 -6.63 70.66
CA ASN A 31 -20.56 -8.01 70.25
C ASN A 31 -19.51 -8.14 69.09
N ALA A 32 -18.36 -8.73 69.36
CA ALA A 32 -17.26 -8.84 68.42
C ALA A 32 -17.64 -9.85 67.34
N GLN A 33 -18.21 -9.39 66.25
CA GLN A 33 -18.31 -10.13 65.00
C GLN A 33 -17.01 -9.95 64.22
N LYS A 34 -16.33 -11.08 63.96
CA LYS A 34 -15.18 -11.18 63.09
C LYS A 34 -15.54 -10.55 61.71
N PRO A 35 -14.71 -9.62 61.20
CA PRO A 35 -14.98 -9.06 59.89
C PRO A 35 -15.07 -10.12 58.82
N PRO A 36 -16.00 -10.00 57.85
CA PRO A 36 -16.08 -10.92 56.70
C PRO A 36 -14.75 -10.87 55.94
N SER A 37 -14.17 -12.02 55.71
CA SER A 37 -13.02 -12.17 54.84
C SER A 37 -13.29 -11.50 53.50
N ALA A 38 -12.39 -10.62 53.06
CA ALA A 38 -12.43 -10.03 51.76
C ALA A 38 -12.63 -11.11 50.67
N PRO A 39 -13.44 -10.87 49.63
CA PRO A 39 -13.59 -11.87 48.58
C PRO A 39 -12.21 -12.17 48.00
N GLU A 40 -11.80 -13.41 48.11
CA GLU A 40 -10.60 -13.95 47.51
C GLU A 40 -10.68 -13.64 46.00
N LYS A 41 -9.76 -12.77 45.56
CA LYS A 41 -9.64 -12.43 44.14
C LYS A 41 -9.44 -13.75 43.41
N PRO A 42 -10.28 -14.11 42.40
CA PRO A 42 -10.07 -15.35 41.68
C PRO A 42 -8.63 -15.37 41.21
N ALA A 43 -7.89 -16.38 41.58
CA ALA A 43 -6.57 -16.66 41.07
C ALA A 43 -6.71 -16.58 39.55
N ALA A 44 -6.02 -15.61 38.91
CA ALA A 44 -5.95 -15.53 37.49
C ALA A 44 -5.50 -16.92 37.01
N ALA A 45 -6.43 -17.67 36.43
CA ALA A 45 -6.09 -18.91 35.77
C ALA A 45 -4.99 -18.54 34.79
N THR A 46 -3.78 -18.98 35.06
CA THR A 46 -2.71 -18.97 34.09
C THR A 46 -3.15 -19.95 33.02
N GLU A 47 -3.99 -19.48 32.10
CA GLU A 47 -4.22 -20.18 30.85
C GLU A 47 -2.81 -20.46 30.30
N SER A 48 -2.38 -21.71 30.36
CA SER A 48 -1.22 -22.16 29.61
C SER A 48 -1.52 -21.77 28.16
N ARG A 49 -0.86 -20.72 27.66
CA ARG A 49 -0.93 -20.36 26.24
C ARG A 49 -0.46 -21.59 25.49
N GLY A 50 -1.43 -22.44 25.10
CA GLY A 50 -1.17 -23.59 24.23
C GLY A 50 -0.36 -23.09 23.05
N SER A 51 0.61 -23.88 22.63
CA SER A 51 1.43 -23.50 21.48
C SER A 51 0.51 -23.29 20.27
N TYR A 52 0.48 -22.06 19.77
CA TYR A 52 -0.24 -21.71 18.56
C TYR A 52 0.42 -22.26 17.28
N LEU A 53 1.56 -22.94 17.41
CA LEU A 53 2.29 -23.50 16.26
C LEU A 53 1.67 -24.82 15.81
N VAL A 54 1.54 -24.99 14.50
CA VAL A 54 1.02 -26.16 13.81
C VAL A 54 2.17 -27.02 13.31
N SER A 55 2.04 -28.35 13.37
CA SER A 55 3.02 -29.28 12.81
C SER A 55 3.06 -29.16 11.28
N VAL A 56 4.26 -29.25 10.72
CA VAL A 56 4.51 -29.18 9.29
C VAL A 56 5.35 -30.37 8.82
N PRO A 57 5.39 -30.68 7.50
CA PRO A 57 6.23 -31.73 6.94
C PRO A 57 7.69 -31.62 7.40
N GLY A 58 8.35 -32.77 7.63
CA GLY A 58 9.72 -32.82 8.16
C GLY A 58 9.85 -32.67 9.67
N GLY A 59 8.73 -32.69 10.44
CA GLY A 59 8.73 -32.68 11.91
C GLY A 59 8.91 -31.31 12.56
N GLY A 60 8.86 -30.23 11.77
CA GLY A 60 8.90 -28.86 12.26
C GLY A 60 7.54 -28.33 12.74
N ARG A 61 7.52 -27.08 13.22
CA ARG A 61 6.31 -26.35 13.63
C ARG A 61 6.35 -24.93 13.08
N ALA A 62 5.23 -24.41 12.58
CA ALA A 62 5.10 -23.06 12.05
C ALA A 62 3.81 -22.39 12.53
N ALA A 63 3.73 -21.07 12.39
CA ALA A 63 2.48 -20.34 12.59
C ALA A 63 1.39 -20.85 11.61
N PRO A 64 0.10 -20.78 11.97
CA PRO A 64 -0.99 -21.41 11.19
C PRO A 64 -1.02 -21.01 9.73
N ASP A 65 -0.79 -19.74 9.40
CA ASP A 65 -0.79 -19.21 8.03
C ASP A 65 0.42 -19.71 7.21
N ILE A 66 1.59 -19.80 7.81
CA ILE A 66 2.78 -20.42 7.19
C ILE A 66 2.59 -21.93 7.08
N ALA A 67 2.10 -22.59 8.15
CA ALA A 67 1.83 -24.04 8.15
C ALA A 67 0.82 -24.43 7.06
N ARG A 68 -0.17 -23.59 6.75
CA ARG A 68 -1.09 -23.77 5.62
C ARG A 68 -0.35 -23.93 4.30
N ILE A 69 0.65 -23.08 4.03
CA ILE A 69 1.47 -23.13 2.82
C ILE A 69 2.31 -24.40 2.80
N LEU A 70 3.03 -24.70 3.89
CA LEU A 70 3.93 -25.85 3.99
C LEU A 70 3.18 -27.18 3.91
N ASN A 71 1.99 -27.28 4.55
CA ASN A 71 1.16 -28.48 4.52
C ASN A 71 0.45 -28.68 3.16
N ARG A 72 0.12 -27.60 2.46
CA ARG A 72 -0.38 -27.65 1.08
C ARG A 72 0.74 -28.06 0.10
N GLY A 73 1.99 -27.76 0.39
CA GLY A 73 3.15 -28.07 -0.41
C GLY A 73 3.37 -27.13 -1.60
N GLU A 74 2.75 -25.96 -1.63
CA GLU A 74 2.93 -24.94 -2.67
C GLU A 74 2.68 -23.55 -2.12
N LEU A 75 3.36 -22.54 -2.68
CA LEU A 75 3.14 -21.12 -2.46
C LEU A 75 2.28 -20.56 -3.60
N ILE A 76 1.10 -20.01 -3.27
CA ILE A 76 0.17 -19.44 -4.26
C ILE A 76 0.34 -17.93 -4.29
N VAL A 77 0.72 -17.38 -5.45
CA VAL A 77 1.00 -15.96 -5.61
C VAL A 77 0.06 -15.34 -6.65
N ALA A 78 -0.72 -14.35 -6.22
CA ALA A 78 -1.63 -13.64 -7.12
C ALA A 78 -0.89 -12.63 -7.98
N MET A 79 -1.14 -12.64 -9.28
CA MET A 79 -0.59 -11.69 -10.24
C MET A 79 -1.64 -11.25 -11.27
N VAL A 80 -1.44 -10.07 -11.86
CA VAL A 80 -2.28 -9.63 -12.97
C VAL A 80 -1.98 -10.48 -14.22
N ALA A 81 -3.01 -10.73 -15.03
CA ALA A 81 -2.89 -11.56 -16.24
C ALA A 81 -2.00 -10.94 -17.33
N THR A 82 -1.98 -9.60 -17.44
CA THR A 82 -1.20 -8.88 -18.44
C THR A 82 0.25 -8.78 -18.02
N ASP A 83 1.16 -9.21 -18.88
CA ASP A 83 2.60 -9.09 -18.66
C ASP A 83 3.05 -7.62 -18.53
N THR A 84 4.05 -7.40 -17.71
CA THR A 84 4.65 -6.08 -17.44
C THR A 84 6.17 -6.23 -17.32
N PRO A 85 6.87 -6.50 -18.43
CA PRO A 85 8.34 -6.64 -18.39
C PRO A 85 8.99 -5.30 -17.99
N PRO A 86 10.13 -5.32 -17.29
CA PRO A 86 10.89 -6.47 -16.83
C PRO A 86 10.45 -7.01 -15.46
N PHE A 87 9.32 -6.51 -14.91
CA PHE A 87 8.87 -6.92 -13.58
C PHE A 87 8.37 -8.37 -13.60
N PHE A 88 7.55 -8.69 -14.55
CA PHE A 88 7.08 -10.07 -14.78
C PHE A 88 6.56 -10.24 -16.20
N SER A 89 6.84 -11.38 -16.77
CA SER A 89 6.29 -11.84 -18.06
C SER A 89 6.38 -13.35 -18.16
N GLU A 90 5.61 -13.95 -19.09
CA GLU A 90 5.70 -15.35 -19.40
C GLU A 90 6.47 -15.55 -20.72
N VAL A 91 7.58 -16.26 -20.65
CA VAL A 91 8.41 -16.60 -21.81
C VAL A 91 8.49 -18.12 -21.95
N ASN A 92 7.99 -18.67 -23.06
CA ASN A 92 7.96 -20.11 -23.31
C ASN A 92 7.33 -20.94 -22.16
N GLY A 93 6.26 -20.42 -21.53
CA GLY A 93 5.59 -21.08 -20.41
C GLY A 93 6.30 -20.94 -19.05
N VAL A 94 7.35 -20.13 -18.97
CA VAL A 94 8.10 -19.87 -17.73
C VAL A 94 7.93 -18.42 -17.35
N MET A 95 7.55 -18.19 -16.11
CA MET A 95 7.50 -16.84 -15.54
C MET A 95 8.91 -16.32 -15.26
N VAL A 96 9.19 -15.10 -15.70
CA VAL A 96 10.49 -14.41 -15.54
C VAL A 96 10.29 -12.95 -15.14
N GLY A 97 11.30 -12.37 -14.50
CA GLY A 97 11.36 -10.95 -14.16
C GLY A 97 11.59 -10.68 -12.67
N ILE A 98 11.75 -9.44 -12.31
CA ILE A 98 12.19 -8.97 -10.99
C ILE A 98 11.25 -9.43 -9.87
N ASP A 99 9.94 -9.30 -10.10
CA ASP A 99 8.92 -9.75 -9.15
C ASP A 99 8.93 -11.29 -9.03
N ILE A 100 9.24 -11.99 -10.14
CA ILE A 100 9.33 -13.45 -10.19
C ILE A 100 10.57 -13.94 -9.44
N ASP A 101 11.72 -13.29 -9.61
CA ASP A 101 12.95 -13.63 -8.89
C ASP A 101 12.75 -13.51 -7.40
N LEU A 102 12.09 -12.41 -6.94
CA LEU A 102 11.76 -12.20 -5.54
C LEU A 102 10.84 -13.31 -5.00
N VAL A 103 9.83 -13.72 -5.76
CA VAL A 103 8.93 -14.83 -5.39
C VAL A 103 9.68 -16.15 -5.31
N ASN A 104 10.56 -16.44 -6.27
CA ASN A 104 11.34 -17.69 -6.29
C ASN A 104 12.30 -17.78 -5.10
N GLU A 105 12.94 -16.66 -4.71
CA GLU A 105 13.76 -16.60 -3.51
C GLU A 105 12.93 -16.86 -2.23
N ILE A 106 11.73 -16.26 -2.10
CA ILE A 106 10.81 -16.51 -0.98
C ILE A 106 10.38 -17.98 -0.92
N ALA A 107 10.04 -18.57 -2.08
CA ALA A 107 9.60 -19.95 -2.17
C ALA A 107 10.75 -20.95 -1.82
N ALA A 108 11.98 -20.60 -2.19
CA ALA A 108 13.18 -21.38 -1.83
C ALA A 108 13.39 -21.42 -0.30
N GLU A 109 13.20 -20.29 0.41
CA GLU A 109 13.25 -20.25 1.87
C GLU A 109 12.14 -21.12 2.51
N LEU A 110 10.95 -21.13 1.93
CA LEU A 110 9.84 -21.96 2.38
C LEU A 110 9.96 -23.43 1.92
N LYS A 111 10.89 -23.74 1.00
CA LYS A 111 11.11 -25.06 0.40
C LYS A 111 9.86 -25.63 -0.27
N VAL A 112 9.12 -24.80 -0.99
CA VAL A 112 7.92 -25.18 -1.73
C VAL A 112 7.97 -24.60 -3.16
N PRO A 113 7.36 -25.28 -4.15
CA PRO A 113 7.17 -24.71 -5.49
C PRO A 113 6.19 -23.54 -5.46
N VAL A 114 6.24 -22.70 -6.51
CA VAL A 114 5.33 -21.59 -6.73
C VAL A 114 4.23 -21.97 -7.71
N ARG A 115 3.01 -21.57 -7.38
CA ARG A 115 1.90 -21.52 -8.33
C ARG A 115 1.42 -20.08 -8.49
N TYR A 116 1.46 -19.57 -9.71
CA TYR A 116 0.98 -18.22 -10.03
C TYR A 116 -0.52 -18.24 -10.33
N GLU A 117 -1.28 -17.44 -9.56
CA GLU A 117 -2.71 -17.22 -9.75
C GLU A 117 -2.91 -15.96 -10.60
N ARG A 118 -3.16 -16.11 -11.89
CA ARG A 118 -3.21 -15.04 -12.89
C ARG A 118 -4.62 -14.77 -13.44
N SER A 119 -5.67 -15.03 -12.65
CA SER A 119 -7.06 -14.73 -13.07
C SER A 119 -7.40 -13.24 -13.02
N ALA A 120 -6.65 -12.44 -12.26
CA ALA A 120 -6.87 -11.02 -12.11
C ALA A 120 -6.61 -10.25 -13.43
N LYS A 121 -7.61 -9.51 -13.91
CA LYS A 121 -7.52 -8.69 -15.13
C LYS A 121 -7.03 -7.26 -14.86
N THR A 122 -7.05 -6.83 -13.61
CA THR A 122 -6.60 -5.49 -13.18
C THR A 122 -5.75 -5.60 -11.93
N PHE A 123 -4.93 -4.59 -11.67
CA PHE A 123 -4.10 -4.53 -10.47
C PHE A 123 -4.93 -4.52 -9.17
N ASN A 124 -6.15 -3.95 -9.17
CA ASN A 124 -7.02 -3.99 -8.00
C ASN A 124 -7.56 -5.41 -7.77
N GLN A 125 -7.86 -6.16 -8.82
CA GLN A 125 -8.30 -7.55 -8.70
C GLN A 125 -7.22 -8.47 -8.12
N VAL A 126 -5.92 -8.19 -8.30
CA VAL A 126 -4.87 -8.94 -7.59
C VAL A 126 -5.05 -8.82 -6.08
N VAL A 127 -5.34 -7.61 -5.60
CA VAL A 127 -5.60 -7.37 -4.17
C VAL A 127 -6.86 -8.09 -3.69
N GLU A 128 -7.92 -8.11 -4.51
CA GLU A 128 -9.17 -8.83 -4.22
C GLU A 128 -8.94 -10.35 -4.13
N VAL A 129 -8.15 -10.94 -5.04
CA VAL A 129 -7.76 -12.37 -5.01
C VAL A 129 -7.09 -12.72 -3.69
N VAL A 130 -6.19 -11.86 -3.19
CA VAL A 130 -5.51 -12.05 -1.89
C VAL A 130 -6.49 -11.85 -0.73
N ALA A 131 -7.32 -10.82 -0.78
CA ALA A 131 -8.32 -10.55 0.26
C ALA A 131 -9.32 -11.70 0.42
N ASP A 132 -9.69 -12.36 -0.69
CA ASP A 132 -10.56 -13.52 -0.73
C ASP A 132 -9.87 -14.83 -0.27
N GLY A 133 -8.57 -14.79 0.06
CA GLY A 133 -7.81 -15.97 0.49
C GLY A 133 -7.53 -16.98 -0.64
N LYS A 134 -7.63 -16.57 -1.90
CA LYS A 134 -7.34 -17.41 -3.09
C LYS A 134 -5.85 -17.51 -3.39
N ALA A 135 -5.04 -16.64 -2.82
CA ALA A 135 -3.58 -16.65 -2.85
C ALA A 135 -3.02 -16.29 -1.47
N ASP A 136 -1.77 -16.68 -1.22
CA ASP A 136 -1.08 -16.40 0.05
C ASP A 136 -0.63 -14.94 0.12
N PHE A 137 -0.15 -14.42 -0.99
CA PHE A 137 0.12 -12.99 -1.17
C PHE A 137 0.04 -12.63 -2.66
N GLY A 138 0.15 -11.32 -2.96
CA GLY A 138 0.17 -10.84 -4.33
C GLY A 138 1.44 -10.07 -4.65
N ILE A 139 1.84 -10.10 -5.94
CA ILE A 139 2.90 -9.27 -6.47
C ILE A 139 2.60 -8.96 -7.94
N SER A 140 2.79 -7.75 -8.39
CA SER A 140 2.67 -7.29 -9.79
C SER A 140 3.03 -5.81 -9.87
N LYS A 141 4.22 -5.43 -9.44
CA LYS A 141 4.57 -4.00 -9.39
C LYS A 141 3.49 -3.16 -8.66
N LEU A 142 2.94 -3.73 -7.57
CA LEU A 142 1.77 -3.17 -6.87
C LEU A 142 2.15 -2.02 -5.96
N ALA A 143 1.67 -0.84 -6.26
CA ALA A 143 1.76 0.30 -5.36
C ALA A 143 0.78 0.18 -4.19
N ARG A 144 1.20 0.61 -3.00
CA ARG A 144 0.36 0.72 -1.81
C ARG A 144 -0.60 1.90 -1.95
N THR A 145 -1.87 1.68 -1.62
CA THR A 145 -2.87 2.75 -1.53
C THR A 145 -3.76 2.56 -0.31
N LEU A 146 -4.37 3.66 0.17
CA LEU A 146 -5.29 3.59 1.30
C LEU A 146 -6.57 2.81 0.96
N ALA A 147 -7.02 2.86 -0.30
CA ALA A 147 -8.18 2.10 -0.74
C ALA A 147 -7.93 0.59 -0.61
N ARG A 148 -6.78 0.10 -1.09
CA ARG A 148 -6.37 -1.31 -1.01
C ARG A 148 -6.06 -1.76 0.42
N ALA A 149 -5.46 -0.89 1.23
CA ALA A 149 -5.10 -1.19 2.63
C ALA A 149 -6.31 -1.42 3.56
N LYS A 150 -7.54 -1.16 3.08
CA LYS A 150 -8.78 -1.54 3.79
C LYS A 150 -9.09 -3.04 3.69
N MET A 151 -8.51 -3.74 2.71
CA MET A 151 -8.82 -5.14 2.40
C MET A 151 -7.68 -6.09 2.74
N VAL A 152 -6.44 -5.61 2.73
CA VAL A 152 -5.23 -6.41 2.92
C VAL A 152 -4.21 -5.66 3.77
N ASN A 153 -3.26 -6.40 4.32
CA ASN A 153 -2.01 -5.83 4.83
C ASN A 153 -0.99 -5.70 3.70
N TYR A 154 0.01 -4.85 3.89
CA TYR A 154 1.14 -4.73 2.96
C TYR A 154 2.45 -5.00 3.68
N THR A 155 3.37 -5.65 2.98
CA THR A 155 4.77 -5.71 3.43
C THR A 155 5.39 -4.33 3.51
N ILE A 156 6.58 -4.24 4.12
CA ILE A 156 7.47 -3.11 3.86
C ILE A 156 7.76 -3.05 2.35
N PRO A 157 8.05 -1.86 1.79
CA PRO A 157 8.34 -1.74 0.37
C PRO A 157 9.60 -2.52 -0.04
N TYR A 158 9.49 -3.27 -1.15
CA TYR A 158 10.66 -3.90 -1.77
C TYR A 158 11.30 -3.00 -2.83
N MET A 159 10.58 -1.96 -3.32
CA MET A 159 11.07 -1.01 -4.31
C MET A 159 10.29 0.31 -4.24
N GLY A 160 10.94 1.43 -4.61
CA GLY A 160 10.31 2.71 -4.91
C GLY A 160 10.27 2.95 -6.42
N ILE A 161 9.24 3.66 -6.91
CA ILE A 161 9.12 4.02 -8.32
C ILE A 161 8.53 5.43 -8.47
N LYS A 162 9.26 6.30 -9.21
CA LYS A 162 8.82 7.68 -9.44
C LYS A 162 7.63 7.75 -10.38
N HIS A 163 6.81 8.76 -10.18
CA HIS A 163 5.71 9.05 -11.08
C HIS A 163 6.16 9.90 -12.27
N ALA A 164 5.44 9.77 -13.39
CA ALA A 164 5.72 10.57 -14.58
C ALA A 164 4.44 10.82 -15.39
N PHE A 165 4.49 11.89 -16.18
CA PHE A 165 3.58 12.11 -17.28
C PHE A 165 4.27 11.75 -18.61
N LEU A 166 3.54 11.04 -19.46
CA LEU A 166 3.74 11.08 -20.91
C LEU A 166 2.90 12.23 -21.44
N VAL A 167 3.50 13.27 -22.03
CA VAL A 167 2.75 14.43 -22.53
C VAL A 167 2.88 14.60 -24.03
N ASN A 168 1.77 14.99 -24.68
CA ASN A 168 1.80 15.54 -26.02
C ASN A 168 2.33 16.96 -25.96
N ARG A 169 3.46 17.23 -26.63
CA ARG A 169 4.17 18.52 -26.58
C ARG A 169 3.28 19.69 -27.00
N LEU A 170 2.54 19.52 -28.10
CA LEU A 170 1.67 20.58 -28.64
C LEU A 170 0.46 20.83 -27.72
N ALA A 171 -0.23 19.77 -27.30
CA ALA A 171 -1.36 19.88 -26.39
C ALA A 171 -0.96 20.50 -25.04
N PHE A 172 0.20 20.11 -24.50
CA PHE A 172 0.74 20.70 -23.28
C PHE A 172 1.10 22.18 -23.46
N ALA A 173 1.73 22.54 -24.57
CA ALA A 173 2.07 23.94 -24.87
C ALA A 173 0.82 24.84 -24.94
N LYS A 174 -0.29 24.33 -25.48
CA LYS A 174 -1.58 25.09 -25.55
C LYS A 174 -2.12 25.42 -24.14
N ILE A 175 -2.01 24.52 -23.17
CA ILE A 175 -2.45 24.78 -21.79
C ILE A 175 -1.40 25.54 -20.97
N ALA A 176 -0.13 25.37 -21.30
CA ALA A 176 0.96 26.08 -20.64
C ALA A 176 0.95 27.56 -20.95
N LYS A 177 0.70 27.91 -22.22
CA LYS A 177 0.91 29.27 -22.76
C LYS A 177 2.35 29.69 -22.40
N ASP A 178 2.53 30.82 -21.72
CA ASP A 178 3.84 31.35 -21.32
C ASP A 178 4.24 30.96 -19.89
N ARG A 179 3.46 30.07 -19.21
CA ARG A 179 3.76 29.65 -17.84
C ARG A 179 4.86 28.59 -17.81
N PRO A 180 5.76 28.65 -16.81
CA PRO A 180 6.77 27.61 -16.62
C PRO A 180 6.13 26.22 -16.36
N ALA A 181 6.70 25.15 -16.94
CA ALA A 181 6.19 23.79 -16.82
C ALA A 181 5.90 23.34 -15.36
N PRO A 182 6.74 23.63 -14.35
CA PRO A 182 6.43 23.28 -12.96
C PRO A 182 5.15 23.91 -12.42
N GLN A 183 4.84 25.16 -12.83
CA GLN A 183 3.60 25.79 -12.42
C GLN A 183 2.39 25.15 -13.11
N VAL A 184 2.48 24.88 -14.43
CA VAL A 184 1.43 24.21 -15.18
C VAL A 184 1.11 22.82 -14.60
N ILE A 185 2.14 22.10 -14.17
CA ILE A 185 1.97 20.77 -13.57
C ILE A 185 1.28 20.84 -12.21
N ARG A 186 1.68 21.76 -11.33
CA ARG A 186 1.02 21.94 -10.01
C ARG A 186 -0.46 22.31 -10.13
N GLU A 187 -0.80 23.03 -11.18
CA GLU A 187 -2.15 23.49 -11.48
C GLU A 187 -2.79 22.72 -12.63
N PHE A 188 -2.29 21.51 -12.90
CA PHE A 188 -2.70 20.78 -14.10
C PHE A 188 -4.23 20.58 -14.15
N ASN A 189 -4.83 21.13 -15.20
CA ASN A 189 -6.27 21.11 -15.46
C ASN A 189 -6.61 20.57 -16.85
N GLY A 190 -5.64 19.92 -17.52
CA GLY A 190 -5.86 19.26 -18.79
C GLY A 190 -6.46 17.86 -18.64
N THR A 191 -6.74 17.22 -19.76
CA THR A 191 -7.16 15.82 -19.81
C THR A 191 -6.00 14.91 -19.44
N LEU A 192 -6.22 14.04 -18.43
CA LEU A 192 -5.22 13.14 -17.86
C LEU A 192 -5.66 11.69 -17.99
N GLY A 193 -4.98 10.93 -18.83
CA GLY A 193 -5.22 9.49 -19.02
C GLY A 193 -4.64 8.68 -17.86
N VAL A 194 -5.43 7.74 -17.34
CA VAL A 194 -5.03 6.78 -16.31
C VAL A 194 -5.47 5.38 -16.67
N LEU A 195 -4.74 4.37 -16.20
CA LEU A 195 -5.11 2.97 -16.36
C LEU A 195 -6.22 2.61 -15.38
N ALA A 196 -7.34 2.12 -15.88
CA ALA A 196 -8.49 1.71 -15.08
C ALA A 196 -8.15 0.49 -14.20
N GLY A 197 -8.66 0.49 -12.95
CA GLY A 197 -8.41 -0.60 -12.00
C GLY A 197 -6.97 -0.66 -11.48
N ALA A 198 -6.23 0.43 -11.58
CA ALA A 198 -4.89 0.60 -11.05
C ALA A 198 -4.83 1.74 -10.02
N SER A 199 -3.75 1.81 -9.25
CA SER A 199 -3.52 2.87 -8.24
C SER A 199 -3.43 4.28 -8.85
N TRP A 200 -3.20 4.38 -10.15
CA TRP A 200 -3.04 5.65 -10.88
C TRP A 200 -4.29 6.52 -10.84
N GLU A 201 -5.49 5.93 -10.71
CA GLU A 201 -6.72 6.67 -10.51
C GLU A 201 -6.74 7.41 -9.15
N GLU A 202 -6.29 6.72 -8.08
CA GLU A 202 -6.23 7.30 -6.73
C GLU A 202 -5.15 8.38 -6.67
N PHE A 203 -3.98 8.12 -7.24
CA PHE A 203 -2.88 9.08 -7.30
C PHE A 203 -3.25 10.31 -8.15
N ALA A 204 -3.93 10.13 -9.28
CA ALA A 204 -4.35 11.24 -10.12
C ALA A 204 -5.32 12.17 -9.37
N ARG A 205 -6.34 11.60 -8.70
CA ARG A 205 -7.29 12.41 -7.91
C ARG A 205 -6.62 13.18 -6.79
N LYS A 206 -5.63 12.58 -6.15
CA LYS A 206 -4.91 13.21 -5.04
C LYS A 206 -3.94 14.29 -5.51
N ASN A 207 -3.14 13.98 -6.53
CA ASN A 207 -2.01 14.83 -6.93
C ASN A 207 -2.41 15.88 -7.97
N PHE A 208 -3.45 15.61 -8.78
CA PHE A 208 -3.93 16.48 -9.84
C PHE A 208 -5.47 16.66 -9.78
N PRO A 209 -6.00 17.23 -8.70
CA PRO A 209 -7.44 17.29 -8.45
C PRO A 209 -8.22 18.15 -9.46
N LYS A 210 -7.53 19.03 -10.22
CA LYS A 210 -8.12 19.87 -11.26
C LYS A 210 -8.09 19.20 -12.66
N ALA A 211 -7.43 18.04 -12.80
CA ALA A 211 -7.34 17.34 -14.06
C ALA A 211 -8.68 16.70 -14.45
N GLU A 212 -9.00 16.74 -15.74
CA GLU A 212 -10.08 15.95 -16.31
C GLU A 212 -9.57 14.52 -16.54
N MET A 213 -9.97 13.58 -15.68
CA MET A 213 -9.45 12.21 -15.69
C MET A 213 -10.18 11.36 -16.73
N VAL A 214 -9.42 10.76 -17.66
CA VAL A 214 -9.89 9.81 -18.67
C VAL A 214 -9.34 8.42 -18.37
N ARG A 215 -10.23 7.41 -18.25
CA ARG A 215 -9.87 6.04 -17.92
C ARG A 215 -9.65 5.21 -19.17
N PHE A 216 -8.54 4.50 -19.24
CA PHE A 216 -8.22 3.57 -20.32
C PHE A 216 -8.13 2.14 -19.81
N LYS A 217 -8.56 1.19 -20.64
CA LYS A 217 -8.49 -0.24 -20.30
C LYS A 217 -7.05 -0.77 -20.32
N THR A 218 -6.21 -0.24 -21.23
CA THR A 218 -4.80 -0.61 -21.37
C THR A 218 -3.92 0.62 -21.45
N TRP A 219 -2.62 0.44 -21.17
CA TRP A 219 -1.63 1.50 -21.27
C TRP A 219 -1.44 1.98 -22.71
N GLU A 220 -1.42 1.06 -23.66
CA GLU A 220 -1.26 1.33 -25.09
C GLU A 220 -2.39 2.25 -25.60
N MET A 221 -3.63 2.05 -25.13
CA MET A 221 -4.75 2.94 -25.47
C MET A 221 -4.54 4.37 -24.96
N ALA A 222 -3.98 4.50 -23.76
CA ALA A 222 -3.65 5.82 -23.19
C ALA A 222 -2.51 6.49 -23.96
N VAL A 223 -1.45 5.73 -24.29
CA VAL A 223 -0.32 6.20 -25.12
C VAL A 223 -0.83 6.69 -26.49
N GLU A 224 -1.68 5.91 -27.15
CA GLU A 224 -2.22 6.28 -28.45
C GLU A 224 -3.10 7.54 -28.39
N ALA A 225 -3.88 7.71 -27.31
CA ALA A 225 -4.66 8.93 -27.09
C ALA A 225 -3.76 10.17 -26.88
N VAL A 226 -2.61 10.02 -26.22
CA VAL A 226 -1.61 11.09 -26.10
C VAL A 226 -0.97 11.40 -27.45
N LYS A 227 -0.57 10.36 -28.22
CA LYS A 227 0.01 10.54 -29.58
C LYS A 227 -0.92 11.33 -30.47
N GLN A 228 -2.20 11.01 -30.47
CA GLN A 228 -3.23 11.68 -31.26
C GLN A 228 -3.63 13.07 -30.71
N GLY A 229 -3.11 13.47 -29.55
CA GLY A 229 -3.50 14.73 -28.92
C GLY A 229 -4.94 14.76 -28.39
N LYS A 230 -5.61 13.60 -28.29
CA LYS A 230 -6.95 13.46 -27.71
C LYS A 230 -6.96 13.75 -26.20
N ILE A 231 -5.85 13.46 -25.54
CA ILE A 231 -5.57 13.84 -24.15
C ILE A 231 -4.22 14.56 -24.07
N VAL A 232 -4.07 15.43 -23.08
CA VAL A 232 -2.85 16.22 -22.89
C VAL A 232 -1.71 15.37 -22.35
N ALA A 233 -2.02 14.51 -21.38
CA ALA A 233 -1.04 13.66 -20.72
C ALA A 233 -1.64 12.30 -20.32
N ALA A 234 -0.77 11.29 -20.20
CA ALA A 234 -1.07 10.04 -19.50
C ALA A 234 -0.16 9.93 -18.28
N TYR A 235 -0.70 9.43 -17.15
CA TYR A 235 -0.05 9.37 -15.86
C TYR A 235 0.26 7.94 -15.46
N ARG A 236 1.55 7.68 -15.26
CA ARG A 236 2.05 6.38 -14.83
C ARG A 236 3.39 6.52 -14.12
N ASP A 237 4.06 5.40 -13.85
CA ASP A 237 5.44 5.42 -13.39
C ASP A 237 6.42 5.78 -14.52
N GLU A 238 7.58 6.32 -14.11
CA GLU A 238 8.59 6.77 -15.06
C GLU A 238 9.12 5.66 -15.96
N PHE A 239 9.13 4.41 -15.45
CA PHE A 239 9.59 3.27 -16.20
C PHE A 239 8.71 3.02 -17.43
N GLU A 240 7.40 2.84 -17.23
CA GLU A 240 6.43 2.62 -18.32
C GLU A 240 6.34 3.80 -19.28
N VAL A 241 6.50 5.03 -18.79
CA VAL A 241 6.54 6.20 -19.66
C VAL A 241 7.80 6.19 -20.55
N ASN A 242 8.94 5.79 -20.00
CA ASN A 242 10.21 5.77 -20.73
C ASN A 242 10.30 4.62 -21.75
N THR A 243 9.66 3.46 -21.48
CA THR A 243 9.61 2.35 -22.45
C THR A 243 8.94 2.75 -23.78
N VAL A 244 7.99 3.67 -23.75
CA VAL A 244 7.35 4.22 -24.98
C VAL A 244 8.38 4.81 -25.95
N PHE A 245 9.45 5.44 -25.44
CA PHE A 245 10.51 6.00 -26.27
C PHE A 245 11.60 5.00 -26.63
N GLN A 246 11.73 3.92 -25.87
CA GLN A 246 12.62 2.81 -26.25
C GLN A 246 12.05 2.03 -27.42
N GLU A 247 10.72 1.81 -27.43
CA GLU A 247 10.01 1.13 -28.50
C GLU A 247 9.94 1.97 -29.80
N ASP A 248 9.72 3.28 -29.68
CA ASP A 248 9.69 4.20 -30.82
C ASP A 248 10.38 5.55 -30.48
N PRO A 249 11.69 5.65 -30.70
CA PRO A 249 12.46 6.87 -30.44
C PRO A 249 11.96 8.11 -31.20
N LYS A 250 11.26 7.94 -32.34
CA LYS A 250 10.72 9.06 -33.13
C LYS A 250 9.65 9.83 -32.37
N LEU A 251 9.00 9.21 -31.42
CA LEU A 251 7.97 9.85 -30.58
C LEU A 251 8.53 11.01 -29.75
N THR A 252 9.85 11.10 -29.54
CA THR A 252 10.49 12.25 -28.87
C THR A 252 10.25 13.58 -29.58
N LEU A 253 9.90 13.57 -30.85
CA LEU A 253 9.56 14.77 -31.61
C LEU A 253 8.20 15.37 -31.17
N THR A 254 7.22 14.53 -30.86
CA THR A 254 5.84 14.94 -30.55
C THR A 254 5.45 14.76 -29.09
N LEU A 255 6.12 13.85 -28.38
CA LEU A 255 5.89 13.53 -26.99
C LEU A 255 7.12 13.86 -26.12
N ARG A 256 6.93 13.89 -24.80
CA ARG A 256 8.03 13.91 -23.82
C ARG A 256 7.60 13.29 -22.50
N THR A 257 8.56 12.80 -21.73
CA THR A 257 8.41 12.45 -20.32
C THR A 257 8.55 13.69 -19.45
N ILE A 258 7.73 13.75 -18.39
CA ILE A 258 7.93 14.66 -17.25
C ILE A 258 7.94 13.80 -15.99
N THR A 259 9.11 13.51 -15.47
CA THR A 259 9.29 12.75 -14.21
C THR A 259 9.16 13.67 -13.01
N PHE A 260 8.46 13.24 -11.98
CA PHE A 260 8.28 13.98 -10.73
C PHE A 260 9.31 13.52 -9.71
N ASN A 261 10.08 14.47 -9.15
CA ASN A 261 11.08 14.16 -8.12
C ASN A 261 10.49 14.03 -6.72
N ASP A 262 9.29 14.56 -6.52
CA ASP A 262 8.55 14.64 -5.26
C ASP A 262 7.36 13.67 -5.18
N LEU A 263 7.13 12.88 -6.22
CA LEU A 263 6.08 11.86 -6.26
C LEU A 263 6.68 10.48 -6.53
N GLU A 264 6.55 9.61 -5.54
CA GLU A 264 7.04 8.24 -5.58
C GLU A 264 5.98 7.29 -5.01
N SER A 265 5.87 6.11 -5.61
CA SER A 265 5.08 4.99 -5.09
C SER A 265 5.98 3.94 -4.49
N SER A 266 5.58 3.44 -3.33
CA SER A 266 6.20 2.28 -2.69
C SER A 266 5.53 1.00 -3.22
N LEU A 267 6.31 0.12 -3.86
CA LEU A 267 5.87 -1.20 -4.30
C LEU A 267 5.98 -2.18 -3.15
N ALA A 268 4.91 -2.92 -2.86
CA ALA A 268 4.85 -3.86 -1.76
C ALA A 268 3.87 -5.00 -2.06
N MET A 269 4.04 -6.13 -1.38
CA MET A 269 3.21 -7.31 -1.53
C MET A 269 1.96 -7.20 -0.63
N PRO A 270 0.73 -7.27 -1.18
CA PRO A 270 -0.48 -7.44 -0.40
C PRO A 270 -0.53 -8.86 0.19
N VAL A 271 -0.91 -8.96 1.46
CA VAL A 271 -1.03 -10.19 2.24
C VAL A 271 -2.40 -10.21 2.93
N GLY A 272 -3.02 -11.35 3.07
CA GLY A 272 -4.31 -11.50 3.75
C GLY A 272 -4.31 -10.83 5.12
N ILE A 273 -5.43 -10.21 5.50
CA ILE A 273 -5.53 -9.41 6.72
C ILE A 273 -5.25 -10.23 7.99
N ASN A 274 -5.51 -11.54 7.95
CA ASN A 274 -5.30 -12.47 9.05
C ASN A 274 -3.94 -13.20 8.99
N ASP A 275 -3.20 -13.10 7.89
CA ASP A 275 -1.94 -13.82 7.65
C ASP A 275 -0.73 -13.03 8.21
N ARG A 276 -0.76 -12.81 9.52
CA ARG A 276 0.20 -11.92 10.20
C ARG A 276 1.61 -12.49 10.32
N ALA A 277 1.73 -13.80 10.49
CA ALA A 277 3.05 -14.44 10.57
C ALA A 277 3.71 -14.49 9.20
N LEU A 278 2.92 -14.75 8.13
CA LEU A 278 3.40 -14.64 6.76
C LEU A 278 3.86 -13.21 6.43
N LEU A 279 3.07 -12.20 6.83
CA LEU A 279 3.47 -10.79 6.69
C LEU A 279 4.80 -10.51 7.40
N GLY A 280 4.95 -10.99 8.65
CA GLY A 280 6.20 -10.86 9.42
C GLY A 280 7.37 -11.53 8.71
N PHE A 281 7.19 -12.75 8.22
CA PHE A 281 8.19 -13.49 7.47
C PHE A 281 8.62 -12.76 6.19
N LEU A 282 7.68 -12.26 5.40
CA LEU A 282 7.97 -11.52 4.19
C LEU A 282 8.69 -10.20 4.48
N ASN A 283 8.34 -9.50 5.56
CA ASN A 283 9.02 -8.28 5.97
C ASN A 283 10.47 -8.55 6.39
N GLU A 284 10.70 -9.61 7.15
CA GLU A 284 12.03 -10.03 7.55
C GLU A 284 12.86 -10.42 6.33
N PHE A 285 12.27 -11.22 5.43
CA PHE A 285 12.92 -11.60 4.17
C PHE A 285 13.38 -10.37 3.35
N ILE A 286 12.48 -9.37 3.14
CA ILE A 286 12.84 -8.14 2.41
C ILE A 286 13.94 -7.36 3.15
N SER A 287 13.93 -7.34 4.49
CA SER A 287 14.90 -6.62 5.31
C SER A 287 16.29 -7.24 5.27
N LEU A 288 16.36 -8.57 5.25
CA LEU A 288 17.61 -9.35 5.23
C LEU A 288 18.24 -9.44 3.85
N ARG A 289 17.48 -9.13 2.81
CA ARG A 289 17.99 -9.18 1.42
C ARG A 289 19.12 -8.19 1.20
N ALA A 290 20.30 -8.69 0.78
CA ALA A 290 21.50 -7.89 0.60
C ALA A 290 21.37 -6.90 -0.58
N GLU A 291 20.69 -7.31 -1.65
CA GLU A 291 20.48 -6.48 -2.84
C GLU A 291 19.01 -6.06 -2.94
N LYS A 292 18.79 -4.75 -2.92
CA LYS A 292 17.47 -4.18 -3.25
C LYS A 292 17.50 -3.75 -4.72
N PRO A 293 16.64 -4.33 -5.58
CA PRO A 293 16.59 -3.89 -6.96
C PRO A 293 16.26 -2.40 -7.02
N SER A 294 17.04 -1.65 -7.78
CA SER A 294 16.77 -0.24 -8.06
C SER A 294 16.32 -0.07 -9.51
N ILE A 295 15.52 0.94 -9.79
CA ILE A 295 15.12 1.29 -11.16
C ILE A 295 16.35 1.49 -12.05
N GLU A 296 17.40 2.06 -11.50
CA GLU A 296 18.67 2.31 -12.20
C GLU A 296 19.37 1.01 -12.62
N SER A 297 19.41 0.01 -11.73
CA SER A 297 19.98 -1.31 -12.03
C SER A 297 19.16 -2.05 -13.09
N ILE A 298 17.84 -1.94 -13.03
CA ILE A 298 16.90 -2.52 -13.98
C ILE A 298 17.06 -1.91 -15.37
N MET A 299 17.07 -0.58 -15.45
CA MET A 299 17.27 0.14 -16.72
C MET A 299 18.63 -0.13 -17.36
N LYS A 300 19.65 -0.40 -16.54
CA LYS A 300 20.99 -0.78 -17.02
C LYS A 300 21.02 -2.19 -17.57
N ALA A 301 20.31 -3.14 -16.97
CA ALA A 301 20.23 -4.52 -17.42
C ALA A 301 19.41 -4.70 -18.71
N MET A 302 18.58 -3.71 -19.09
CA MET A 302 17.74 -3.71 -20.30
C MET A 302 18.44 -3.10 -21.53
N LYS A 303 19.63 -2.49 -21.38
CA LYS A 303 20.46 -1.95 -22.46
C LYS A 303 21.40 -3.01 -22.99
#